data_82f5dce13a3e8bdeb86bb3dbcc8755f4
#
_entry.id   82f5dce13a3e8bdeb86bb3dbcc8755f4
#
_cell.length_a   1.000
_cell.length_b   1.000
_cell.length_c   1.000
_cell.angle_alpha   90.00
_cell.angle_beta   90.00
_cell.angle_gamma   90.00
#
_symmetry.space_group_name_H-M   'P 1'
#
loop_
_entity.id
_entity.type
_entity.pdbx_description
1 polymer ?
#
loop_
_entity_poly.entity_id
_entity_poly.type
_entity_poly.pdbx_seq_one_letter_code
_entity_poly.pdbx_strand_id
1 'polypeptide(L)'
;MILPDSDDSEAEMPILSAVQSSCAFASPSPLDQALQRELAALVTLEAAHRSACRWLDEWSAPKAVKERVGSRLEARHRTEREMHVLRLADLHQQRMLLALSDQTGERMDAVRGGLGGVRAGRSFRSDDCRSG
;
A
#
# COMPACT_ATOMS: atom_id res chain seq x y z
N MET A 1 -32.11 33.20 15.83
CA MET A 1 -31.51 33.44 14.61
C MET A 1 -30.32 32.66 14.38
N ILE A 2 -29.45 32.61 15.30
CA ILE A 2 -28.19 31.93 15.17
C ILE A 2 -28.29 30.44 15.34
N LEU A 3 -29.30 30.03 16.01
CA LEU A 3 -29.48 28.65 16.34
C LEU A 3 -29.51 27.66 15.18
N PRO A 4 -30.12 28.01 14.08
CA PRO A 4 -30.20 27.04 12.98
C PRO A 4 -28.86 26.66 12.43
N ASP A 5 -27.91 27.55 12.48
CA ASP A 5 -26.59 27.25 11.95
C ASP A 5 -25.89 26.21 12.78
N SER A 6 -26.10 26.28 14.07
CA SER A 6 -25.47 25.32 14.95
C SER A 6 -26.02 23.92 14.71
N ASP A 7 -27.30 23.86 14.43
CA ASP A 7 -27.93 22.61 14.20
C ASP A 7 -27.40 21.91 12.98
N ASP A 8 -27.14 22.66 11.93
CA ASP A 8 -26.63 22.11 10.72
C ASP A 8 -25.25 21.50 10.94
N SER A 9 -24.44 22.15 11.71
CA SER A 9 -23.11 21.64 12.01
C SER A 9 -23.18 20.33 12.77
N GLU A 10 -24.09 20.27 13.69
CA GLU A 10 -24.24 19.06 14.48
C GLU A 10 -24.70 17.89 13.64
N ALA A 11 -25.53 18.16 12.68
CA ALA A 11 -26.05 17.11 11.83
C ALA A 11 -24.93 16.43 11.03
N GLU A 12 -23.96 17.18 10.63
CA GLU A 12 -22.85 16.62 9.88
C GLU A 12 -21.93 15.77 10.73
N MET A 13 -21.75 16.16 11.96
CA MET A 13 -20.86 15.42 12.84
C MET A 13 -21.27 13.94 13.05
N PRO A 14 -22.51 13.66 13.29
CA PRO A 14 -22.92 12.27 13.47
C PRO A 14 -22.64 11.39 12.26
N ILE A 15 -22.77 11.93 11.07
CA ILE A 15 -22.51 11.18 9.87
C ILE A 15 -21.06 10.77 9.78
N LEU A 16 -20.17 11.70 10.05
CA LEU A 16 -18.75 11.41 10.04
C LEU A 16 -18.40 10.37 11.09
N SER A 17 -19.00 10.47 12.24
CA SER A 17 -18.76 9.51 13.31
C SER A 17 -19.19 8.12 12.91
N ALA A 18 -20.30 8.00 12.24
CA ALA A 18 -20.78 6.71 11.79
C ALA A 18 -19.84 6.06 10.80
N VAL A 19 -19.31 6.85 9.88
CA VAL A 19 -18.36 6.35 8.90
C VAL A 19 -17.10 5.86 9.57
N GLN A 20 -16.61 6.62 10.52
CA GLN A 20 -15.42 6.23 11.26
C GLN A 20 -15.64 4.96 12.06
N SER A 21 -16.80 4.83 12.63
CA SER A 21 -17.12 3.64 13.40
C SER A 21 -17.14 2.40 12.52
N SER A 22 -17.67 2.53 11.33
CA SER A 22 -17.71 1.42 10.40
C SER A 22 -16.31 0.94 10.07
N CYS A 23 -15.41 1.86 9.87
CA CYS A 23 -14.04 1.52 9.55
C CYS A 23 -13.32 0.88 10.72
N ALA A 24 -13.75 1.20 11.92
CA ALA A 24 -13.08 0.70 13.11
C ALA A 24 -13.23 -0.79 13.34
N PHE A 25 -14.22 -1.40 12.75
CA PHE A 25 -14.42 -2.83 12.94
C PHE A 25 -13.28 -3.66 12.39
N ALA A 26 -12.73 -3.27 11.29
CA ALA A 26 -11.63 -3.99 10.70
C ALA A 26 -10.34 -3.22 10.97
N SER A 27 -9.66 -3.59 12.02
CA SER A 27 -8.36 -2.97 12.29
C SER A 27 -7.38 -3.39 11.22
N PRO A 28 -6.75 -2.45 10.55
CA PRO A 28 -5.79 -2.81 9.53
C PRO A 28 -4.58 -3.49 10.15
N SER A 29 -4.05 -4.48 9.50
CA SER A 29 -2.84 -5.15 9.98
C SER A 29 -1.67 -4.17 9.93
N PRO A 30 -0.59 -4.45 10.68
CA PRO A 30 0.60 -3.60 10.62
C PRO A 30 1.13 -3.45 9.19
N LEU A 31 0.99 -4.48 8.40
CA LEU A 31 1.44 -4.46 7.01
C LEU A 31 0.56 -3.55 6.17
N ASP A 32 -0.76 -3.60 6.37
CA ASP A 32 -1.68 -2.72 5.68
C ASP A 32 -1.42 -1.27 6.04
N GLN A 33 -1.11 -1.02 7.32
CA GLN A 33 -0.77 0.32 7.77
C GLN A 33 0.51 0.82 7.11
N ALA A 34 1.49 -0.06 6.96
CA ALA A 34 2.74 0.27 6.29
C ALA A 34 2.49 0.60 4.82
N LEU A 35 1.66 -0.19 4.16
CA LEU A 35 1.30 0.06 2.77
C LEU A 35 0.63 1.42 2.61
N GLN A 36 -0.30 1.73 3.49
CA GLN A 36 -1.00 3.00 3.45
C GLN A 36 -0.07 4.17 3.69
N ARG A 37 0.88 4.01 4.58
CA ARG A 37 1.88 5.04 4.86
C ARG A 37 2.74 5.32 3.63
N GLU A 38 3.17 4.27 2.95
CA GLU A 38 3.99 4.43 1.76
C GLU A 38 3.20 5.07 0.62
N LEU A 39 1.94 4.69 0.46
CA LEU A 39 1.08 5.30 -0.54
C LEU A 39 0.87 6.79 -0.26
N ALA A 40 0.63 7.13 1.00
CA ALA A 40 0.44 8.52 1.40
C ALA A 40 1.73 9.32 1.16
N ALA A 41 2.88 8.73 1.45
CA ALA A 41 4.16 9.37 1.21
C ALA A 41 4.37 9.64 -0.29
N LEU A 42 3.97 8.70 -1.12
CA LEU A 42 4.08 8.84 -2.56
C LEU A 42 3.18 9.96 -3.07
N VAL A 43 1.95 10.02 -2.59
CA VAL A 43 1.03 11.08 -2.96
C VAL A 43 1.58 12.44 -2.56
N THR A 44 2.16 12.53 -1.36
CA THR A 44 2.77 13.77 -0.86
C THR A 44 3.95 14.17 -1.75
N LEU A 45 4.77 13.19 -2.12
CA LEU A 45 5.93 13.42 -2.98
C LEU A 45 5.51 13.95 -4.34
N GLU A 46 4.48 13.34 -4.93
CA GLU A 46 3.96 13.78 -6.23
C GLU A 46 3.39 15.19 -6.16
N ALA A 47 2.68 15.49 -5.09
CA ALA A 47 2.12 16.83 -4.90
C ALA A 47 3.23 17.88 -4.74
N ALA A 48 4.26 17.54 -3.97
CA ALA A 48 5.38 18.44 -3.76
C ALA A 48 6.14 18.70 -5.06
N HIS A 49 6.34 17.66 -5.85
CA HIS A 49 7.00 17.78 -7.14
C HIS A 49 6.19 18.67 -8.08
N ARG A 50 4.90 18.45 -8.12
CA ARG A 50 4.01 19.25 -8.96
C ARG A 50 4.04 20.73 -8.57
N SER A 51 4.07 21.01 -7.26
CA SER A 51 4.17 22.37 -6.76
C SER A 51 5.51 22.99 -7.12
N ALA A 52 6.59 22.23 -7.02
CA ALA A 52 7.92 22.71 -7.36
C ALA A 52 8.02 23.03 -8.85
N CYS A 53 7.44 22.20 -9.70
CA CYS A 53 7.42 22.44 -11.14
C CYS A 53 6.63 23.71 -11.47
N ARG A 54 5.50 23.89 -10.80
CA ARG A 54 4.68 25.10 -11.01
C ARG A 54 5.46 26.35 -10.59
N TRP A 55 6.11 26.29 -9.43
CA TRP A 55 6.93 27.37 -8.96
C TRP A 55 8.04 27.69 -9.97
N LEU A 56 8.65 26.66 -10.53
CA LEU A 56 9.72 26.83 -11.50
C LEU A 56 9.22 27.52 -12.76
N ASP A 57 8.03 27.16 -13.21
CA ASP A 57 7.42 27.78 -14.39
C ASP A 57 7.14 29.25 -14.18
N GLU A 58 6.73 29.61 -12.98
CA GLU A 58 6.41 30.99 -12.63
C GLU A 58 7.63 31.84 -12.32
N TRP A 59 8.74 31.21 -12.07
CA TRP A 59 9.99 31.89 -11.71
C TRP A 59 10.55 32.62 -12.91
N SER A 60 10.90 33.88 -12.75
CA SER A 60 11.43 34.68 -13.84
C SER A 60 12.96 34.60 -13.93
N ALA A 61 13.47 33.41 -14.03
CA ALA A 61 14.90 33.18 -14.21
C ALA A 61 15.23 32.91 -15.67
N PRO A 62 16.49 33.03 -16.08
CA PRO A 62 16.90 32.68 -17.45
C PRO A 62 16.57 31.22 -17.76
N LYS A 63 16.26 30.98 -19.02
CA LYS A 63 15.84 29.65 -19.45
C LYS A 63 16.86 28.57 -19.10
N ALA A 64 18.15 28.85 -19.31
CA ALA A 64 19.19 27.87 -19.01
C ALA A 64 19.23 27.49 -17.54
N VAL A 65 18.98 28.44 -16.65
CA VAL A 65 18.94 28.20 -15.22
C VAL A 65 17.73 27.35 -14.87
N LYS A 66 16.57 27.67 -15.44
CA LYS A 66 15.35 26.92 -15.21
C LYS A 66 15.49 25.48 -15.66
N GLU A 67 16.09 25.25 -16.81
CA GLU A 67 16.32 23.91 -17.31
C GLU A 67 17.22 23.11 -16.41
N ARG A 68 18.26 23.73 -15.89
CA ARG A 68 19.17 23.07 -14.97
C ARG A 68 18.50 22.70 -13.66
N VAL A 69 17.74 23.63 -13.09
CA VAL A 69 17.00 23.37 -11.87
C VAL A 69 15.92 22.34 -12.09
N GLY A 70 15.22 22.43 -13.22
CA GLY A 70 14.19 21.46 -13.58
C GLY A 70 14.75 20.05 -13.70
N SER A 71 15.89 19.89 -14.33
CA SER A 71 16.55 18.59 -14.45
C SER A 71 16.91 18.00 -13.10
N ARG A 72 17.36 18.84 -12.18
CA ARG A 72 17.68 18.38 -10.83
C ARG A 72 16.44 17.96 -10.06
N LEU A 73 15.37 18.74 -10.20
CA LEU A 73 14.11 18.41 -9.55
C LEU A 73 13.58 17.08 -10.05
N GLU A 74 13.67 16.89 -11.35
CA GLU A 74 13.21 15.68 -12.00
C GLU A 74 14.03 14.46 -11.54
N ALA A 75 15.33 14.60 -11.50
CA ALA A 75 16.21 13.52 -11.09
C ALA A 75 15.97 13.14 -9.62
N ARG A 76 15.81 14.14 -8.77
CA ARG A 76 15.56 13.91 -7.37
C ARG A 76 14.21 13.24 -7.16
N HIS A 77 13.18 13.75 -7.83
CA HIS A 77 11.84 13.19 -7.74
C HIS A 77 11.84 11.72 -8.19
N ARG A 78 12.52 11.43 -9.28
CA ARG A 78 12.60 10.07 -9.79
C ARG A 78 13.22 9.13 -8.77
N THR A 79 14.32 9.55 -8.17
CA THR A 79 15.00 8.73 -7.17
C THR A 79 14.14 8.50 -5.94
N GLU A 80 13.52 9.56 -5.42
CA GLU A 80 12.67 9.43 -4.26
C GLU A 80 11.44 8.58 -4.54
N ARG A 81 10.85 8.77 -5.70
CA ARG A 81 9.69 8.01 -6.12
C ARG A 81 10.03 6.52 -6.24
N GLU A 82 11.17 6.24 -6.83
CA GLU A 82 11.60 4.86 -7.01
C GLU A 82 11.78 4.14 -5.68
N MET A 83 12.33 4.81 -4.68
CA MET A 83 12.47 4.24 -3.36
C MET A 83 11.13 3.84 -2.75
N HIS A 84 10.13 4.71 -2.89
CA HIS A 84 8.80 4.41 -2.36
C HIS A 84 8.12 3.29 -3.14
N VAL A 85 8.30 3.26 -4.45
CA VAL A 85 7.74 2.21 -5.29
C VAL A 85 8.34 0.86 -4.93
N LEU A 86 9.64 0.82 -4.70
CA LEU A 86 10.30 -0.43 -4.30
C LEU A 86 9.81 -0.91 -2.93
N ARG A 87 9.62 0.00 -2.00
CA ARG A 87 9.08 -0.36 -0.69
C ARG A 87 7.65 -0.87 -0.79
N LEU A 88 6.85 -0.23 -1.63
CA LEU A 88 5.48 -0.68 -1.87
C LEU A 88 5.46 -2.07 -2.47
N ALA A 89 6.34 -2.33 -3.42
CA ALA A 89 6.43 -3.64 -4.05
C ALA A 89 6.81 -4.71 -3.02
N ASP A 90 7.76 -4.40 -2.16
CA ASP A 90 8.21 -5.30 -1.13
C ASP A 90 7.09 -5.59 -0.11
N LEU A 91 6.42 -4.55 0.35
CA LEU A 91 5.31 -4.70 1.30
C LEU A 91 4.16 -5.49 0.68
N HIS A 92 3.89 -5.25 -0.60
CA HIS A 92 2.85 -5.96 -1.30
C HIS A 92 3.21 -7.45 -1.42
N GLN A 93 4.46 -7.74 -1.71
CA GLN A 93 4.94 -9.10 -1.79
C GLN A 93 4.81 -9.81 -0.45
N GLN A 94 5.17 -9.13 0.64
CA GLN A 94 5.02 -9.69 1.98
C GLN A 94 3.56 -10.00 2.27
N ARG A 95 2.67 -9.11 1.88
CA ARG A 95 1.25 -9.31 2.07
C ARG A 95 0.75 -10.52 1.32
N MET A 96 1.21 -10.68 0.08
CA MET A 96 0.84 -11.83 -0.73
C MET A 96 1.35 -13.14 -0.11
N LEU A 97 2.56 -13.13 0.39
CA LEU A 97 3.14 -14.32 1.02
C LEU A 97 2.37 -14.71 2.27
N LEU A 98 1.96 -13.72 3.07
CA LEU A 98 1.18 -14.00 4.26
C LEU A 98 -0.18 -14.58 3.90
N ALA A 99 -0.82 -14.05 2.89
CA ALA A 99 -2.11 -14.55 2.44
C ALA A 99 -2.01 -15.99 1.96
N LEU A 100 -0.95 -16.32 1.23
CA LEU A 100 -0.71 -17.67 0.76
C LEU A 100 -0.41 -18.61 1.93
N SER A 101 0.31 -18.11 2.91
CA SER A 101 0.65 -18.88 4.09
C SER A 101 -0.60 -19.28 4.86
N ASP A 102 -1.53 -18.34 5.01
CA ASP A 102 -2.77 -18.61 5.70
C ASP A 102 -3.59 -19.65 4.96
N GLN A 103 -3.68 -19.55 3.66
CA GLN A 103 -4.40 -20.51 2.85
C GLN A 103 -3.76 -21.89 2.94
N THR A 104 -2.45 -21.93 2.94
CA THR A 104 -1.73 -23.17 3.04
C THR A 104 -1.95 -23.83 4.40
N GLY A 105 -1.96 -23.01 5.44
CA GLY A 105 -2.22 -23.49 6.79
C GLY A 105 -3.57 -24.16 6.91
N GLU A 106 -4.59 -23.50 6.39
CA GLU A 106 -5.94 -24.04 6.43
C GLU A 106 -6.04 -25.33 5.66
N ARG A 107 -5.40 -25.36 4.51
CA ARG A 107 -5.42 -26.53 3.67
C ARG A 107 -4.69 -27.70 4.32
N MET A 108 -3.60 -27.43 4.99
CA MET A 108 -2.86 -28.47 5.67
C MET A 108 -3.63 -29.06 6.85
N ASP A 109 -4.39 -28.23 7.54
CA ASP A 109 -5.22 -28.70 8.62
C ASP A 109 -6.32 -29.61 8.09
N ALA A 110 -6.92 -29.25 7.00
CA ALA A 110 -7.94 -30.06 6.39
C ALA A 110 -7.39 -31.41 5.94
N VAL A 111 -6.21 -31.40 5.37
CA VAL A 111 -5.56 -32.60 4.91
C VAL A 111 -5.17 -33.47 6.09
N ARG A 112 -4.71 -32.88 7.15
CA ARG A 112 -4.34 -33.60 8.34
C ARG A 112 -5.56 -34.31 8.94
N GLY A 113 -6.71 -33.67 8.89
CA GLY A 113 -7.93 -34.28 9.32
C GLY A 113 -8.31 -35.46 8.43
N GLY A 114 -8.03 -35.36 7.17
CA GLY A 114 -8.29 -36.41 6.23
C GLY A 114 -7.36 -37.57 6.34
N LEU A 115 -6.27 -37.39 6.95
CA LEU A 115 -5.34 -38.30 7.28
C LEU A 115 -4.47 -39.07 6.39
N GLY A 116 -4.28 -40.10 6.57
CA GLY A 116 -3.23 -40.84 6.09
C GLY A 116 -2.96 -40.99 4.62
N GLY A 117 -3.90 -40.87 3.82
CA GLY A 117 -3.72 -41.08 2.40
C GLY A 117 -2.66 -40.23 1.77
N VAL A 118 -2.47 -39.12 2.33
CA VAL A 118 -1.54 -38.17 1.79
C VAL A 118 -0.11 -38.62 1.86
N ARG A 119 0.23 -39.30 2.89
CA ARG A 119 1.58 -39.74 3.06
C ARG A 119 2.02 -40.71 1.99
N ALA A 120 1.12 -41.53 1.58
CA ALA A 120 1.42 -42.50 0.55
C ALA A 120 1.80 -41.80 -0.73
N GLY A 121 1.10 -40.76 -1.04
CA GLY A 121 1.38 -40.02 -2.25
C GLY A 121 2.75 -39.42 -2.27
N ARG A 122 3.21 -38.98 -1.13
CA ARG A 122 4.52 -38.39 -1.10
C ARG A 122 5.61 -39.36 -1.42
N SER A 123 5.55 -40.49 -0.87
CA SER A 123 6.55 -41.45 -1.14
C SER A 123 6.64 -41.81 -2.57
N PHE A 124 5.50 -41.88 -3.28
CA PHE A 124 5.44 -42.15 -4.62
C PHE A 124 6.16 -41.19 -5.43
N ARG A 125 6.05 -39.91 -5.09
CA ARG A 125 6.70 -38.90 -5.83
C ARG A 125 8.20 -38.94 -5.73
N SER A 126 8.72 -39.29 -4.62
CA SER A 126 10.15 -39.35 -4.48
C SER A 126 10.72 -40.36 -5.41
N ASP A 127 10.05 -41.43 -5.58
CA ASP A 127 10.51 -42.46 -6.47
C ASP A 127 10.54 -41.97 -7.90
N ASP A 128 9.55 -41.23 -8.27
CA ASP A 128 9.49 -40.73 -9.58
C ASP A 128 10.67 -39.84 -9.88
N CYS A 129 11.04 -39.05 -8.96
CA CYS A 129 12.15 -38.15 -9.16
C CYS A 129 13.41 -38.91 -9.45
N ARG A 130 13.61 -40.02 -8.78
CA ARG A 130 14.79 -40.77 -9.01
C ARG A 130 14.80 -41.45 -10.31
N SER A 131 13.69 -41.94 -10.70
CA SER A 131 13.66 -42.69 -11.92
C SER A 131 13.90 -41.80 -13.10
N GLY A 132 13.52 -40.58 -12.99
CA GLY A 132 13.81 -39.65 -14.04
C GLY A 132 15.28 -39.44 -14.15
#